data_939df74e7aa276535957da9c14e0b31c
#
_entry.id   939df74e7aa276535957da9c14e0b31c
#
_cell.length_a   1.000
_cell.length_b   1.000
_cell.length_c   1.000
_cell.angle_alpha   90.00
_cell.angle_beta   90.00
_cell.angle_gamma   90.00
#
_symmetry.space_group_name_H-M   'P 1'
#
loop_
_entity.id
_entity.type
_entity.pdbx_description
1 polymer ?
#
loop_
_entity_poly.entity_id
_entity_poly.type
_entity_poly.pdbx_seq_one_letter_code
_entity_poly.pdbx_strand_id
1 'polypeptide(L)'
;MTLGANELQRQVSQFASGLDAVEYARRVFGFEADARQAEVLEARAPRLMLCCSRQWGKSTTAAALVAHRVVREAGALVLCVAPTLRQSAELIRKVGAFLGKAGVPFHGGRLGCELKNGSRVVAVPGNEANVRGFSAPALIVIDEAARVPDVLYQALRPMLVVGRGDRARRSTPFGARGFFWMAGRAGGEGWTRVLGPATECERISVEVLEEERRAQTAEWFAQEYLCSFVGMENQAFRKEWLAAAVAEGIGVEALDFQLKGGTL
;
A
#
# COMPACT_ATOMS: atom_id res chain seq x y z
N MET A 1 9.68 35.89 -29.79
CA MET A 1 8.27 35.63 -29.40
C MET A 1 8.30 34.82 -28.12
N THR A 2 8.07 35.44 -26.98
CA THR A 2 7.97 34.76 -25.69
C THR A 2 6.58 34.17 -25.59
N LEU A 3 6.47 32.86 -25.57
CA LEU A 3 5.19 32.16 -25.29
C LEU A 3 4.65 32.66 -23.96
N GLY A 4 3.35 33.04 -23.92
CA GLY A 4 2.72 33.44 -22.68
C GLY A 4 2.72 32.29 -21.67
N ALA A 5 2.79 32.60 -20.37
CA ALA A 5 2.86 31.58 -19.30
C ALA A 5 1.78 30.49 -19.40
N ASN A 6 0.58 30.83 -19.88
CA ASN A 6 -0.52 29.90 -20.11
C ASN A 6 -0.25 28.93 -21.27
N GLU A 7 0.40 29.38 -22.31
CA GLU A 7 0.73 28.54 -23.47
C GLU A 7 1.87 27.58 -23.16
N LEU A 8 2.88 28.05 -22.45
CA LEU A 8 3.96 27.20 -21.94
C LEU A 8 3.40 26.10 -21.01
N GLN A 9 2.46 26.47 -20.14
CA GLN A 9 1.83 25.51 -19.21
C GLN A 9 0.95 24.48 -19.95
N ARG A 10 0.27 24.86 -21.03
CA ARG A 10 -0.44 23.93 -21.92
C ARG A 10 0.49 22.96 -22.60
N GLN A 11 1.61 23.44 -23.18
CA GLN A 11 2.57 22.60 -23.88
C GLN A 11 3.26 21.62 -22.93
N VAL A 12 3.62 22.04 -21.70
CA VAL A 12 4.15 21.17 -20.65
C VAL A 12 3.12 20.11 -20.25
N SER A 13 1.85 20.47 -20.08
CA SER A 13 0.77 19.52 -19.76
C SER A 13 0.56 18.52 -20.90
N GLN A 14 0.59 18.97 -22.16
CA GLN A 14 0.42 18.12 -23.32
C GLN A 14 1.61 17.17 -23.51
N PHE A 15 2.84 17.64 -23.31
CA PHE A 15 4.04 16.80 -23.29
C PHE A 15 3.95 15.75 -22.16
N ALA A 16 3.65 16.19 -20.95
CA ALA A 16 3.52 15.30 -19.80
C ALA A 16 2.40 14.26 -19.97
N SER A 17 1.35 14.57 -20.78
CA SER A 17 0.25 13.63 -21.03
C SER A 17 0.64 12.40 -21.84
N GLY A 18 1.69 12.44 -22.62
CA GLY A 18 2.23 11.32 -23.40
C GLY A 18 3.19 10.41 -22.62
N LEU A 19 3.66 10.83 -21.44
CA LEU A 19 4.61 10.05 -20.65
C LEU A 19 3.93 8.89 -19.93
N ASP A 20 4.61 7.75 -19.84
CA ASP A 20 4.23 6.69 -18.91
C ASP A 20 4.46 7.13 -17.45
N ALA A 21 4.03 6.33 -16.48
CA ALA A 21 4.06 6.72 -15.08
C ALA A 21 5.49 6.85 -14.53
N VAL A 22 6.44 6.05 -15.01
CA VAL A 22 7.85 6.09 -14.58
C VAL A 22 8.54 7.32 -15.14
N GLU A 23 8.37 7.57 -16.43
CA GLU A 23 8.96 8.73 -17.07
C GLU A 23 8.34 10.04 -16.56
N TYR A 24 7.03 10.03 -16.26
CA TYR A 24 6.37 11.14 -15.59
C TYR A 24 6.95 11.39 -14.18
N ALA A 25 7.12 10.32 -13.39
CA ALA A 25 7.74 10.44 -12.08
C ALA A 25 9.15 11.02 -12.14
N ARG A 26 9.96 10.57 -13.12
CA ARG A 26 11.31 11.05 -13.34
C ARG A 26 11.34 12.53 -13.76
N ARG A 27 10.63 12.89 -14.82
CA ARG A 27 10.73 14.24 -15.43
C ARG A 27 9.95 15.30 -14.69
N VAL A 28 8.77 14.95 -14.16
CA VAL A 28 7.84 15.92 -13.58
C VAL A 28 7.96 15.97 -12.06
N PHE A 29 8.10 14.81 -11.42
CA PHE A 29 8.22 14.74 -9.96
C PHE A 29 9.68 14.78 -9.48
N GLY A 30 10.67 14.61 -10.37
CA GLY A 30 12.07 14.43 -9.98
C GLY A 30 12.25 13.23 -9.06
N PHE A 31 11.54 12.13 -9.37
CA PHE A 31 11.60 10.88 -8.62
C PHE A 31 12.19 9.78 -9.52
N GLU A 32 13.45 9.45 -9.27
CA GLU A 32 14.14 8.35 -9.91
C GLU A 32 13.69 7.04 -9.26
N ALA A 33 12.85 6.30 -9.97
CA ALA A 33 12.36 5.02 -9.51
C ALA A 33 13.37 3.90 -9.77
N ASP A 34 13.71 3.10 -8.76
CA ASP A 34 14.41 1.84 -8.99
C ASP A 34 13.52 0.82 -9.74
N ALA A 35 14.09 -0.30 -10.16
CA ALA A 35 13.37 -1.31 -10.98
C ALA A 35 12.06 -1.79 -10.33
N ARG A 36 12.06 -2.01 -9.01
CA ARG A 36 10.86 -2.45 -8.29
C ARG A 36 9.84 -1.32 -8.09
N GLN A 37 10.32 -0.09 -7.92
CA GLN A 37 9.45 1.09 -7.84
C GLN A 37 8.82 1.40 -9.21
N ALA A 38 9.56 1.19 -10.29
CA ALA A 38 9.04 1.29 -11.65
C ALA A 38 7.92 0.27 -11.89
N GLU A 39 8.11 -0.99 -11.50
CA GLU A 39 7.09 -2.04 -11.56
C GLU A 39 5.78 -1.63 -10.83
N VAL A 40 5.90 -0.94 -9.69
CA VAL A 40 4.74 -0.40 -8.96
C VAL A 40 4.03 0.70 -9.74
N LEU A 41 4.78 1.63 -10.34
CA LEU A 41 4.21 2.75 -11.10
C LEU A 41 3.56 2.31 -12.41
N GLU A 42 4.08 1.26 -13.03
CA GLU A 42 3.58 0.67 -14.28
C GLU A 42 2.45 -0.35 -14.08
N ALA A 43 2.17 -0.74 -12.84
CA ALA A 43 1.18 -1.75 -12.53
C ALA A 43 -0.20 -1.39 -13.10
N ARG A 44 -0.69 -2.21 -14.03
CA ARG A 44 -2.00 -2.03 -14.68
C ARG A 44 -3.10 -2.89 -14.04
N ALA A 45 -2.71 -3.86 -13.22
CA ALA A 45 -3.67 -4.69 -12.52
C ALA A 45 -4.49 -3.84 -11.53
N PRO A 46 -5.80 -4.07 -11.41
CA PRO A 46 -6.65 -3.31 -10.49
C PRO A 46 -6.30 -3.56 -9.01
N ARG A 47 -5.41 -4.49 -8.76
CA ARG A 47 -4.99 -4.88 -7.40
C ARG A 47 -3.47 -4.95 -7.34
N LEU A 48 -2.89 -4.07 -6.55
CA LEU A 48 -1.45 -4.00 -6.32
C LEU A 48 -1.16 -4.33 -4.86
N MET A 49 -0.23 -5.24 -4.64
CA MET A 49 0.37 -5.53 -3.34
C MET A 49 1.84 -5.18 -3.39
N LEU A 50 2.27 -4.30 -2.50
CA LEU A 50 3.66 -3.92 -2.32
C LEU A 50 4.13 -4.36 -0.93
N CYS A 51 4.90 -5.42 -0.88
CA CYS A 51 5.51 -5.95 0.34
C CYS A 51 7.01 -5.64 0.31
N CYS A 52 7.43 -4.67 1.11
CA CYS A 52 8.81 -4.19 1.09
C CYS A 52 9.36 -3.99 2.49
N SER A 53 10.67 -4.10 2.60
CA SER A 53 11.42 -3.84 3.81
C SER A 53 11.25 -2.40 4.32
N ARG A 54 11.73 -2.14 5.52
CA ARG A 54 11.93 -0.76 6.01
C ARG A 54 12.89 -0.01 5.10
N GLN A 55 12.76 1.32 5.06
CA GLN A 55 13.61 2.24 4.29
C GLN A 55 13.62 2.01 2.75
N TRP A 56 12.82 1.08 2.24
CA TRP A 56 12.73 0.78 0.80
C TRP A 56 12.11 1.92 -0.03
N GLY A 57 11.45 2.89 0.59
CA GLY A 57 10.81 4.00 -0.13
C GLY A 57 9.33 3.81 -0.44
N LYS A 58 8.65 2.80 0.15
CA LYS A 58 7.21 2.49 -0.02
C LYS A 58 6.31 3.73 -0.07
N SER A 59 6.46 4.61 0.93
CA SER A 59 5.62 5.80 1.07
C SER A 59 5.84 6.80 -0.05
N THR A 60 7.07 6.92 -0.55
CA THR A 60 7.40 7.84 -1.63
C THR A 60 6.86 7.31 -2.96
N THR A 61 7.04 6.02 -3.24
CA THR A 61 6.49 5.38 -4.44
C THR A 61 4.96 5.46 -4.47
N ALA A 62 4.29 5.19 -3.34
CA ALA A 62 2.84 5.31 -3.27
C ALA A 62 2.36 6.77 -3.43
N ALA A 63 3.09 7.74 -2.89
CA ALA A 63 2.76 9.15 -3.09
C ALA A 63 2.92 9.58 -4.56
N ALA A 64 3.95 9.09 -5.26
CA ALA A 64 4.12 9.31 -6.69
C ALA A 64 2.97 8.70 -7.51
N LEU A 65 2.58 7.46 -7.19
CA LEU A 65 1.41 6.80 -7.80
C LEU A 65 0.13 7.60 -7.60
N VAL A 66 -0.14 8.06 -6.37
CA VAL A 66 -1.33 8.88 -6.05
C VAL A 66 -1.28 10.21 -6.80
N ALA A 67 -0.15 10.94 -6.74
CA ALA A 67 0.02 12.22 -7.42
C ALA A 67 -0.18 12.08 -8.93
N HIS A 68 0.40 11.04 -9.54
CA HIS A 68 0.21 10.74 -10.96
C HIS A 68 -1.27 10.48 -11.29
N ARG A 69 -1.97 9.67 -10.48
CA ARG A 69 -3.40 9.36 -10.67
C ARG A 69 -4.26 10.63 -10.68
N VAL A 70 -4.15 11.49 -9.66
CA VAL A 70 -5.00 12.68 -9.53
C VAL A 70 -4.69 13.79 -10.54
N VAL A 71 -3.49 13.80 -11.09
CA VAL A 71 -3.15 14.72 -12.18
C VAL A 71 -3.71 14.23 -13.52
N ARG A 72 -3.68 12.93 -13.75
CA ARG A 72 -4.06 12.31 -15.03
C ARG A 72 -5.56 12.10 -15.18
N GLU A 73 -6.26 11.88 -14.10
CA GLU A 73 -7.69 11.53 -14.08
C GLU A 73 -8.48 12.65 -13.39
N ALA A 74 -9.21 13.44 -14.19
CA ALA A 74 -10.05 14.51 -13.65
C ALA A 74 -11.20 13.94 -12.81
N GLY A 75 -11.49 14.57 -11.67
CA GLY A 75 -12.54 14.12 -10.75
C GLY A 75 -12.18 12.87 -9.93
N ALA A 76 -10.94 12.37 -10.01
CA ALA A 76 -10.53 11.19 -9.27
C ALA A 76 -10.59 11.42 -7.75
N LEU A 77 -11.27 10.52 -7.03
CA LEU A 77 -11.22 10.43 -5.58
C LEU A 77 -10.19 9.37 -5.18
N VAL A 78 -9.17 9.77 -4.41
CA VAL A 78 -8.18 8.85 -3.84
C VAL A 78 -8.29 8.83 -2.32
N LEU A 79 -8.44 7.65 -1.74
CA LEU A 79 -8.43 7.45 -0.30
C LEU A 79 -7.06 6.91 0.15
N CYS A 80 -6.42 7.62 1.07
CA CYS A 80 -5.18 7.20 1.72
C CYS A 80 -5.51 6.71 3.13
N VAL A 81 -5.54 5.41 3.31
CA VAL A 81 -5.91 4.72 4.56
C VAL A 81 -4.67 4.25 5.27
N ALA A 82 -4.57 4.46 6.59
CA ALA A 82 -3.48 3.95 7.42
C ALA A 82 -4.02 3.64 8.83
N PRO A 83 -3.32 2.82 9.65
CA PRO A 83 -3.74 2.54 11.02
C PRO A 83 -4.01 3.79 11.84
N THR A 84 -3.26 4.87 11.61
CA THR A 84 -3.43 6.16 12.30
C THR A 84 -3.59 7.29 11.30
N LEU A 85 -4.35 8.34 11.70
CA LEU A 85 -4.50 9.55 10.90
C LEU A 85 -3.15 10.27 10.65
N ARG A 86 -2.21 10.16 11.57
CA ARG A 86 -0.86 10.73 11.42
C ARG A 86 -0.13 10.10 10.23
N GLN A 87 -0.23 8.77 10.05
CA GLN A 87 0.41 8.05 8.95
C GLN A 87 -0.23 8.40 7.60
N SER A 88 -1.57 8.41 7.53
CA SER A 88 -2.25 8.82 6.29
C SER A 88 -1.97 10.29 5.95
N ALA A 89 -1.90 11.20 6.95
CA ALA A 89 -1.52 12.60 6.74
C ALA A 89 -0.08 12.76 6.23
N GLU A 90 0.85 11.92 6.66
CA GLU A 90 2.23 11.93 6.13
C GLU A 90 2.27 11.52 4.64
N LEU A 91 1.43 10.59 4.23
CA LEU A 91 1.28 10.25 2.81
C LEU A 91 0.73 11.45 2.02
N ILE A 92 -0.30 12.15 2.53
CA ILE A 92 -0.83 13.38 1.89
C ILE A 92 0.27 14.43 1.73
N ARG A 93 1.10 14.65 2.76
CA ARG A 93 2.21 15.59 2.68
C ARG A 93 3.17 15.27 1.54
N LYS A 94 3.50 13.98 1.34
CA LYS A 94 4.36 13.53 0.23
C LYS A 94 3.69 13.72 -1.13
N VAL A 95 2.38 13.45 -1.24
CA VAL A 95 1.60 13.73 -2.46
C VAL A 95 1.65 15.22 -2.79
N GLY A 96 1.41 16.10 -1.81
CA GLY A 96 1.50 17.54 -1.99
C GLY A 96 2.88 18.01 -2.44
N ALA A 97 3.95 17.39 -1.95
CA ALA A 97 5.31 17.70 -2.40
C ALA A 97 5.52 17.35 -3.89
N PHE A 98 4.99 16.23 -4.38
CA PHE A 98 5.04 15.88 -5.81
C PHE A 98 4.17 16.81 -6.66
N LEU A 99 2.97 17.17 -6.21
CA LEU A 99 2.11 18.14 -6.90
C LEU A 99 2.79 19.51 -6.99
N GLY A 100 3.48 19.94 -5.92
CA GLY A 100 4.27 21.16 -5.92
C GLY A 100 5.42 21.14 -6.94
N LYS A 101 6.19 20.03 -7.01
CA LYS A 101 7.24 19.84 -8.02
C LYS A 101 6.69 19.86 -9.44
N ALA A 102 5.51 19.33 -9.66
CA ALA A 102 4.81 19.34 -10.94
C ALA A 102 4.21 20.71 -11.30
N GLY A 103 4.28 21.70 -10.42
CA GLY A 103 3.63 22.99 -10.62
C GLY A 103 2.08 22.90 -10.65
N VAL A 104 1.51 21.82 -10.12
CA VAL A 104 0.06 21.61 -10.09
C VAL A 104 -0.54 22.30 -8.87
N PRO A 105 -1.37 23.35 -9.05
CA PRO A 105 -2.00 24.03 -7.93
C PRO A 105 -3.08 23.15 -7.30
N PHE A 106 -3.09 23.11 -5.97
CA PHE A 106 -4.08 22.41 -5.18
C PHE A 106 -4.44 23.20 -3.92
N HIS A 107 -5.64 22.97 -3.42
CA HIS A 107 -6.08 23.46 -2.12
C HIS A 107 -6.10 22.32 -1.11
N GLY A 108 -5.83 22.59 0.15
CA GLY A 108 -5.91 21.59 1.18
C GLY A 108 -4.82 21.71 2.24
N GLY A 109 -4.68 20.67 3.05
CA GLY A 109 -3.77 20.63 4.19
C GLY A 109 -3.45 19.20 4.62
N ARG A 110 -3.33 19.03 5.95
CA ARG A 110 -2.91 17.75 6.54
C ARG A 110 -3.78 16.54 6.18
N LEU A 111 -5.09 16.76 5.99
CA LEU A 111 -6.07 15.68 5.85
C LEU A 111 -6.49 15.41 4.41
N GLY A 112 -6.01 16.19 3.48
CA GLY A 112 -6.32 16.00 2.07
C GLY A 112 -5.97 17.20 1.21
N CYS A 113 -6.08 17.00 -0.08
CA CYS A 113 -5.92 18.07 -1.06
C CYS A 113 -6.93 17.89 -2.21
N GLU A 114 -7.29 19.01 -2.82
CA GLU A 114 -8.19 19.10 -3.96
C GLU A 114 -7.53 19.89 -5.08
N LEU A 115 -7.58 19.36 -6.29
CA LEU A 115 -7.01 19.92 -7.49
C LEU A 115 -8.08 20.67 -8.31
N LYS A 116 -7.65 21.62 -9.15
CA LYS A 116 -8.57 22.36 -10.04
C LYS A 116 -9.32 21.46 -11.04
N ASN A 117 -8.82 20.27 -11.36
CA ASN A 117 -9.50 19.29 -12.21
C ASN A 117 -10.61 18.50 -11.48
N GLY A 118 -10.93 18.86 -10.23
CA GLY A 118 -11.92 18.20 -9.38
C GLY A 118 -11.43 16.95 -8.66
N SER A 119 -10.18 16.55 -8.86
CA SER A 119 -9.62 15.38 -8.16
C SER A 119 -9.33 15.70 -6.70
N ARG A 120 -9.52 14.72 -5.83
CA ARG A 120 -9.30 14.83 -4.39
C ARG A 120 -8.51 13.66 -3.83
N VAL A 121 -7.61 13.98 -2.91
CA VAL A 121 -6.91 12.97 -2.09
C VAL A 121 -7.33 13.19 -0.64
N VAL A 122 -7.76 12.14 0.04
CA VAL A 122 -8.29 12.23 1.41
C VAL A 122 -7.56 11.25 2.32
N ALA A 123 -7.07 11.75 3.47
CA ALA A 123 -6.51 10.92 4.53
C ALA A 123 -7.64 10.33 5.37
N VAL A 124 -7.64 9.01 5.53
CA VAL A 124 -8.66 8.28 6.28
C VAL A 124 -7.97 7.48 7.39
N PRO A 125 -8.37 7.68 8.65
CA PRO A 125 -7.86 6.87 9.76
C PRO A 125 -8.43 5.44 9.69
N GLY A 126 -7.70 4.51 10.27
CA GLY A 126 -7.99 3.08 10.26
C GLY A 126 -9.22 2.65 11.05
N ASN A 127 -10.30 3.40 10.99
CA ASN A 127 -11.57 3.13 11.66
C ASN A 127 -12.69 2.99 10.62
N GLU A 128 -13.47 1.91 10.71
CA GLU A 128 -14.58 1.57 9.81
C GLU A 128 -15.62 2.68 9.68
N ALA A 129 -15.96 3.37 10.77
CA ALA A 129 -16.95 4.44 10.77
C ALA A 129 -16.59 5.61 9.83
N ASN A 130 -15.29 5.85 9.63
CA ASN A 130 -14.81 6.99 8.84
C ASN A 130 -14.78 6.72 7.32
N VAL A 131 -14.94 5.48 6.88
CA VAL A 131 -14.85 5.12 5.46
C VAL A 131 -16.21 5.07 4.78
N ARG A 132 -17.30 4.88 5.50
CA ARG A 132 -18.65 4.66 4.95
C ARG A 132 -19.25 5.87 4.22
N GLY A 133 -18.66 7.07 4.37
CA GLY A 133 -19.11 8.31 3.70
C GLY A 133 -18.57 8.53 2.28
N PHE A 134 -17.68 7.66 1.78
CA PHE A 134 -17.07 7.82 0.47
C PHE A 134 -17.68 6.85 -0.54
N SER A 135 -17.87 7.33 -1.78
CA SER A 135 -18.41 6.53 -2.88
C SER A 135 -17.48 6.55 -4.08
N ALA A 136 -17.35 5.41 -4.74
CA ALA A 136 -16.67 5.22 -6.01
C ALA A 136 -15.23 5.83 -6.08
N PRO A 137 -14.33 5.57 -5.12
CA PRO A 137 -12.96 6.05 -5.24
C PRO A 137 -12.27 5.42 -6.46
N ALA A 138 -11.50 6.24 -7.19
CA ALA A 138 -10.68 5.79 -8.31
C ALA A 138 -9.47 4.97 -7.82
N LEU A 139 -8.98 5.25 -6.60
CA LEU A 139 -7.87 4.52 -5.99
C LEU A 139 -8.02 4.50 -4.47
N ILE A 140 -7.79 3.35 -3.86
CA ILE A 140 -7.58 3.23 -2.40
C ILE A 140 -6.15 2.76 -2.15
N VAL A 141 -5.38 3.57 -1.42
CA VAL A 141 -4.04 3.21 -0.93
C VAL A 141 -4.14 2.87 0.55
N ILE A 142 -3.83 1.64 0.89
CA ILE A 142 -3.78 1.18 2.29
C ILE A 142 -2.32 1.09 2.72
N ASP A 143 -1.90 2.04 3.53
CA ASP A 143 -0.56 2.07 4.11
C ASP A 143 -0.50 1.23 5.38
N GLU A 144 0.65 0.59 5.63
CA GLU A 144 0.84 -0.37 6.72
C GLU A 144 -0.30 -1.41 6.75
N ALA A 145 -0.68 -1.92 5.57
CA ALA A 145 -1.83 -2.77 5.34
C ALA A 145 -1.84 -4.04 6.23
N ALA A 146 -0.66 -4.58 6.57
CA ALA A 146 -0.54 -5.73 7.46
C ALA A 146 -0.97 -5.43 8.90
N ARG A 147 -1.07 -4.14 9.28
CA ARG A 147 -1.48 -3.65 10.61
C ARG A 147 -2.90 -3.10 10.63
N VAL A 148 -3.55 -3.00 9.48
CA VAL A 148 -4.94 -2.54 9.34
C VAL A 148 -5.89 -3.70 9.67
N PRO A 149 -6.94 -3.50 10.48
CA PRO A 149 -7.91 -4.54 10.80
C PRO A 149 -8.65 -5.07 9.56
N ASP A 150 -8.90 -6.37 9.51
CA ASP A 150 -9.64 -7.01 8.40
C ASP A 150 -11.05 -6.43 8.21
N VAL A 151 -11.72 -6.03 9.29
CA VAL A 151 -13.06 -5.39 9.27
C VAL A 151 -13.03 -4.10 8.44
N LEU A 152 -12.01 -3.26 8.63
CA LEU A 152 -11.85 -2.05 7.83
C LEU A 152 -11.64 -2.38 6.35
N TYR A 153 -10.81 -3.38 6.05
CA TYR A 153 -10.62 -3.81 4.68
C TYR A 153 -11.91 -4.32 4.03
N GLN A 154 -12.73 -5.07 4.79
CA GLN A 154 -14.04 -5.52 4.32
C GLN A 154 -14.98 -4.35 4.01
N ALA A 155 -14.97 -3.29 4.83
CA ALA A 155 -15.76 -2.08 4.60
C ALA A 155 -15.32 -1.29 3.36
N LEU A 156 -14.02 -1.33 3.01
CA LEU A 156 -13.48 -0.65 1.82
C LEU A 156 -13.80 -1.37 0.50
N ARG A 157 -13.97 -2.69 0.53
CA ARG A 157 -14.17 -3.50 -0.70
C ARG A 157 -15.38 -3.08 -1.54
N PRO A 158 -16.58 -2.88 -0.97
CA PRO A 158 -17.77 -2.51 -1.73
C PRO A 158 -17.64 -1.19 -2.50
N MET A 159 -16.87 -0.22 -1.96
CA MET A 159 -16.70 1.09 -2.58
C MET A 159 -16.03 1.02 -3.96
N LEU A 160 -15.18 0.03 -4.18
CA LEU A 160 -14.45 -0.16 -5.43
C LEU A 160 -15.24 -0.94 -6.49
N VAL A 161 -16.33 -1.61 -6.09
CA VAL A 161 -17.16 -2.38 -7.02
C VAL A 161 -17.90 -1.44 -7.95
N VAL A 162 -18.46 -0.36 -7.44
CA VAL A 162 -19.25 0.61 -8.20
C VAL A 162 -18.38 1.47 -9.11
N GLY A 163 -17.22 1.91 -8.61
CA GLY A 163 -16.34 2.85 -9.32
C GLY A 163 -15.32 2.21 -10.26
N ARG A 164 -15.23 0.87 -10.34
CA ARG A 164 -14.12 0.15 -11.01
C ARG A 164 -12.74 0.63 -10.54
N GLY A 165 -12.66 1.12 -9.30
CA GLY A 165 -11.46 1.70 -8.73
C GLY A 165 -10.36 0.67 -8.45
N ASP A 166 -9.12 1.15 -8.45
CA ASP A 166 -7.93 0.35 -8.17
C ASP A 166 -7.63 0.27 -6.67
N ARG A 167 -6.90 -0.75 -6.27
CA ARG A 167 -6.44 -0.95 -4.88
C ARG A 167 -4.94 -1.12 -4.84
N ALA A 168 -4.25 -0.22 -4.16
CA ALA A 168 -2.86 -0.40 -3.80
C ALA A 168 -2.75 -0.69 -2.30
N ARG A 169 -2.08 -1.78 -1.95
CA ARG A 169 -1.78 -2.17 -0.56
C ARG A 169 -0.29 -2.23 -0.39
N ARG A 170 0.22 -1.55 0.61
CA ARG A 170 1.66 -1.56 0.89
C ARG A 170 1.90 -1.75 2.39
N SER A 171 2.87 -2.57 2.72
CA SER A 171 3.33 -2.78 4.09
C SER A 171 4.68 -3.48 4.12
N THR A 172 5.35 -3.46 5.29
CA THR A 172 6.19 -4.57 5.73
C THR A 172 5.29 -5.71 6.20
N PRO A 173 5.71 -6.98 6.15
CA PRO A 173 4.99 -8.08 6.76
C PRO A 173 4.74 -7.85 8.25
N PHE A 174 3.64 -8.38 8.78
CA PHE A 174 3.34 -8.38 10.21
C PHE A 174 2.59 -9.66 10.56
N GLY A 175 3.34 -10.73 10.79
CA GLY A 175 2.81 -12.06 11.01
C GLY A 175 2.12 -12.68 9.78
N ALA A 176 1.85 -13.96 9.84
CA ALA A 176 1.20 -14.72 8.76
C ALA A 176 -0.32 -14.71 8.91
N ARG A 177 -0.94 -13.53 8.94
CA ARG A 177 -2.39 -13.34 9.16
C ARG A 177 -2.96 -12.13 8.44
N GLY A 178 -4.29 -12.09 8.37
CA GLY A 178 -5.06 -10.96 7.85
C GLY A 178 -5.07 -10.87 6.33
N PHE A 179 -5.81 -9.89 5.82
CA PHE A 179 -6.05 -9.72 4.38
C PHE A 179 -4.78 -9.43 3.56
N PHE A 180 -3.75 -8.83 4.18
CA PHE A 180 -2.50 -8.52 3.50
C PHE A 180 -1.71 -9.81 3.21
N TRP A 181 -1.56 -10.68 4.21
CA TRP A 181 -0.95 -11.99 4.04
C TRP A 181 -1.72 -12.88 3.06
N MET A 182 -3.07 -12.93 3.17
CA MET A 182 -3.91 -13.67 2.25
C MET A 182 -3.75 -13.21 0.80
N ALA A 183 -3.61 -11.90 0.56
CA ALA A 183 -3.34 -11.36 -0.76
C ALA A 183 -1.98 -11.79 -1.34
N GLY A 184 -0.98 -11.93 -0.48
CA GLY A 184 0.34 -12.44 -0.87
C GLY A 184 0.31 -13.91 -1.27
N ARG A 185 -0.44 -14.74 -0.51
CA ARG A 185 -0.44 -16.21 -0.67
C ARG A 185 -1.46 -16.72 -1.70
N ALA A 186 -2.69 -16.22 -1.65
CA ALA A 186 -3.83 -16.78 -2.36
C ALA A 186 -4.58 -15.77 -3.23
N GLY A 187 -3.98 -14.64 -3.56
CA GLY A 187 -4.66 -13.52 -4.24
C GLY A 187 -5.13 -13.77 -5.68
N GLY A 188 -4.94 -14.96 -6.27
CA GLY A 188 -5.45 -15.31 -7.60
C GLY A 188 -4.92 -14.42 -8.74
N GLU A 189 -5.55 -14.55 -9.92
CA GLU A 189 -5.30 -13.69 -11.07
C GLU A 189 -5.79 -12.25 -10.84
N GLY A 190 -5.18 -11.28 -11.51
CA GLY A 190 -5.53 -9.84 -11.38
C GLY A 190 -4.84 -9.12 -10.22
N TRP A 191 -3.79 -9.70 -9.64
CA TRP A 191 -2.89 -9.06 -8.69
C TRP A 191 -1.51 -8.83 -9.27
N THR A 192 -1.00 -7.60 -9.19
CA THR A 192 0.45 -7.33 -9.25
C THR A 192 1.00 -7.41 -7.84
N ARG A 193 2.02 -8.25 -7.63
CA ARG A 193 2.71 -8.41 -6.34
C ARG A 193 4.15 -8.02 -6.50
N VAL A 194 4.54 -6.95 -5.83
CA VAL A 194 5.93 -6.48 -5.82
C VAL A 194 6.52 -6.77 -4.45
N LEU A 195 7.60 -7.53 -4.45
CA LEU A 195 8.42 -7.80 -3.27
C LEU A 195 9.68 -6.95 -3.35
N GLY A 196 9.99 -6.24 -2.28
CA GLY A 196 11.18 -5.40 -2.18
C GLY A 196 11.95 -5.70 -0.88
N PRO A 197 12.66 -6.83 -0.80
CA PRO A 197 13.53 -7.09 0.34
C PRO A 197 14.68 -6.09 0.37
N ALA A 198 15.23 -5.86 1.56
CA ALA A 198 16.32 -4.91 1.76
C ALA A 198 17.59 -5.28 0.97
N THR A 199 17.79 -6.57 0.73
CA THR A 199 18.91 -7.10 -0.07
C THR A 199 18.88 -6.69 -1.54
N GLU A 200 17.73 -6.26 -2.05
CA GLU A 200 17.56 -5.76 -3.42
C GLU A 200 17.47 -4.22 -3.47
N CYS A 201 17.68 -3.54 -2.34
CA CYS A 201 17.59 -2.08 -2.26
C CYS A 201 18.99 -1.45 -2.21
N GLU A 202 19.45 -0.90 -3.32
CA GLU A 202 20.78 -0.26 -3.44
C GLU A 202 21.04 0.87 -2.42
N ARG A 203 19.98 1.46 -1.86
CA ARG A 203 20.07 2.50 -0.84
C ARG A 203 20.38 1.97 0.56
N ILE A 204 20.33 0.65 0.75
CA ILE A 204 20.63 -0.02 2.02
C ILE A 204 21.93 -0.78 1.85
N SER A 205 22.99 -0.33 2.51
CA SER A 205 24.29 -1.00 2.36
C SER A 205 24.32 -2.36 3.07
N VAL A 206 25.20 -3.22 2.58
CA VAL A 206 25.40 -4.58 3.15
C VAL A 206 25.83 -4.50 4.60
N GLU A 207 26.68 -3.52 4.95
CA GLU A 207 27.19 -3.31 6.30
C GLU A 207 26.03 -3.02 7.28
N VAL A 208 25.09 -2.15 6.88
CA VAL A 208 23.90 -1.85 7.68
C VAL A 208 23.03 -3.09 7.86
N LEU A 209 22.85 -3.90 6.81
CA LEU A 209 22.07 -5.14 6.91
C LEU A 209 22.73 -6.15 7.86
N GLU A 210 24.05 -6.28 7.81
CA GLU A 210 24.77 -7.17 8.69
C GLU A 210 24.78 -6.69 10.16
N GLU A 211 24.80 -5.38 10.39
CA GLU A 211 24.64 -4.79 11.72
C GLU A 211 23.23 -5.10 12.29
N GLU A 212 22.18 -4.81 11.52
CA GLU A 212 20.80 -5.08 11.93
C GLU A 212 20.53 -6.57 12.14
N ARG A 213 21.13 -7.44 11.34
CA ARG A 213 21.04 -8.90 11.47
C ARG A 213 21.63 -9.41 12.78
N ARG A 214 22.71 -8.77 13.27
CA ARG A 214 23.33 -9.12 14.56
C ARG A 214 22.59 -8.54 15.76
N ALA A 215 21.93 -7.37 15.56
CA ALA A 215 21.25 -6.65 16.63
C ALA A 215 19.84 -7.19 16.92
N GLN A 216 19.23 -7.94 15.98
CA GLN A 216 17.83 -8.36 16.05
C GLN A 216 17.68 -9.88 16.09
N THR A 217 16.48 -10.37 16.46
CA THR A 217 16.18 -11.80 16.30
C THR A 217 16.06 -12.15 14.80
N ALA A 218 16.35 -13.42 14.47
CA ALA A 218 16.27 -13.90 13.07
C ALA A 218 14.88 -13.69 12.48
N GLU A 219 13.82 -13.92 13.27
CA GLU A 219 12.43 -13.74 12.87
C GLU A 219 12.11 -12.26 12.58
N TRP A 220 12.54 -11.36 13.46
CA TRP A 220 12.31 -9.94 13.29
C TRP A 220 13.07 -9.41 12.07
N PHE A 221 14.34 -9.81 11.90
CA PHE A 221 15.12 -9.44 10.71
C PHE A 221 14.47 -9.98 9.42
N ALA A 222 14.03 -11.24 9.42
CA ALA A 222 13.34 -11.83 8.27
C ALA A 222 12.05 -11.08 7.92
N GLN A 223 11.27 -10.65 8.93
CA GLN A 223 10.05 -9.89 8.72
C GLN A 223 10.31 -8.47 8.18
N GLU A 224 11.19 -7.70 8.83
CA GLU A 224 11.35 -6.28 8.55
C GLU A 224 12.28 -5.99 7.36
N TYR A 225 13.25 -6.89 7.09
CA TYR A 225 14.24 -6.71 6.03
C TYR A 225 14.09 -7.67 4.85
N LEU A 226 13.65 -8.92 5.08
CA LEU A 226 13.53 -9.92 4.01
C LEU A 226 12.10 -10.14 3.51
N CYS A 227 11.14 -9.33 3.96
CA CYS A 227 9.73 -9.43 3.57
C CYS A 227 9.07 -10.78 3.89
N SER A 228 9.57 -11.51 4.89
CA SER A 228 9.04 -12.81 5.29
C SER A 228 7.84 -12.66 6.21
N PHE A 229 6.79 -13.42 5.95
CA PHE A 229 5.65 -13.51 6.87
C PHE A 229 5.94 -14.58 7.93
N VAL A 230 6.50 -14.16 9.04
CA VAL A 230 6.90 -15.06 10.14
C VAL A 230 5.68 -15.41 10.98
N GLY A 231 5.61 -16.65 11.52
CA GLY A 231 4.59 -17.06 12.46
C GLY A 231 4.69 -16.24 13.76
N MET A 232 3.55 -15.98 14.42
CA MET A 232 3.59 -15.26 15.70
C MET A 232 4.14 -16.18 16.80
N GLU A 233 5.04 -15.66 17.64
CA GLU A 233 5.61 -16.36 18.80
C GLU A 233 4.56 -16.90 19.79
N ASN A 234 3.33 -16.36 19.78
CA ASN A 234 2.23 -16.74 20.65
C ASN A 234 1.22 -17.70 20.01
N GLN A 235 1.61 -18.46 18.98
CA GLN A 235 0.76 -19.57 18.54
C GLN A 235 0.92 -20.73 19.54
N ALA A 236 -0.19 -21.19 20.12
CA ALA A 236 -0.23 -22.33 21.04
C ALA A 236 0.38 -23.61 20.42
N PHE A 237 0.43 -23.66 19.08
CA PHE A 237 1.06 -24.74 18.31
C PHE A 237 1.89 -24.17 17.17
N ARG A 238 3.10 -24.70 16.96
CA ARG A 238 3.91 -24.36 15.78
C ARG A 238 3.26 -24.89 14.52
N LYS A 239 3.38 -24.13 13.42
CA LYS A 239 2.82 -24.55 12.13
C LYS A 239 3.32 -25.93 11.66
N GLU A 240 4.58 -26.21 11.95
CA GLU A 240 5.21 -27.50 11.63
C GLU A 240 4.52 -28.65 12.36
N TRP A 241 4.10 -28.46 13.59
CA TRP A 241 3.37 -29.45 14.37
C TRP A 241 1.96 -29.69 13.82
N LEU A 242 1.27 -28.61 13.43
CA LEU A 242 -0.05 -28.72 12.79
C LEU A 242 0.06 -29.39 11.41
N ALA A 243 1.08 -29.04 10.62
CA ALA A 243 1.31 -29.64 9.32
C ALA A 243 1.66 -31.14 9.45
N ALA A 244 2.48 -31.52 10.42
CA ALA A 244 2.81 -32.91 10.73
C ALA A 244 1.54 -33.69 11.16
N ALA A 245 0.74 -33.14 12.06
CA ALA A 245 -0.50 -33.76 12.52
C ALA A 245 -1.53 -33.99 11.39
N VAL A 246 -1.59 -33.05 10.42
CA VAL A 246 -2.46 -33.21 9.23
C VAL A 246 -1.89 -34.21 8.24
N ALA A 247 -0.54 -34.27 8.08
CA ALA A 247 0.12 -35.20 7.17
C ALA A 247 0.04 -36.66 7.66
N GLU A 248 -0.01 -36.88 8.98
CA GLU A 248 -0.11 -38.23 9.56
C GLU A 248 -1.53 -38.82 9.51
N GLY A 249 -2.49 -38.13 8.90
CA GLY A 249 -3.84 -38.68 8.68
C GLY A 249 -4.62 -39.00 9.96
N ILE A 250 -4.28 -38.35 11.08
CA ILE A 250 -5.09 -38.41 12.29
C ILE A 250 -6.40 -37.70 11.97
N GLY A 251 -7.43 -38.49 11.62
CA GLY A 251 -8.78 -37.98 11.46
C GLY A 251 -9.18 -37.27 12.73
N VAL A 252 -9.39 -35.97 12.67
CA VAL A 252 -10.02 -35.21 13.73
C VAL A 252 -11.50 -35.66 13.71
N GLU A 253 -11.83 -36.70 14.47
CA GLU A 253 -13.22 -36.89 14.88
C GLU A 253 -13.63 -35.60 15.58
N ALA A 254 -14.69 -35.00 15.10
CA ALA A 254 -15.21 -33.76 15.66
C ALA A 254 -15.38 -33.97 17.18
N LEU A 255 -14.58 -33.28 17.98
CA LEU A 255 -14.79 -33.19 19.41
C LEU A 255 -16.11 -32.46 19.62
N ASP A 256 -17.14 -33.22 19.83
CA ASP A 256 -18.46 -32.74 20.21
C ASP A 256 -18.36 -32.14 21.63
N PHE A 257 -18.14 -30.83 21.69
CA PHE A 257 -18.25 -30.07 22.92
C PHE A 257 -19.72 -29.94 23.27
N GLN A 258 -20.27 -30.96 23.94
CA GLN A 258 -21.51 -30.79 24.68
C GLN A 258 -21.26 -29.80 25.83
N LEU A 259 -21.66 -28.55 25.61
CA LEU A 259 -21.86 -27.59 26.69
C LEU A 259 -22.96 -28.14 27.59
N LYS A 260 -22.61 -28.85 28.66
CA LYS A 260 -23.52 -29.13 29.74
C LYS A 260 -23.94 -27.79 30.36
N GLY A 261 -25.17 -27.40 30.09
CA GLY A 261 -25.81 -26.29 30.75
C GLY A 261 -25.80 -26.50 32.26
N GLY A 262 -25.14 -25.60 32.96
CA GLY A 262 -25.30 -25.39 34.38
C GLY A 262 -26.08 -24.11 34.57
N THR A 263 -27.36 -24.26 34.87
CA THR A 263 -28.23 -23.23 35.47
C THR A 263 -27.64 -22.82 36.81
N LEU A 264 -27.35 -21.54 37.03
CA LEU A 264 -27.59 -20.79 38.28
C LEU A 264 -27.73 -19.31 37.95
#